data_1e4d532ef87fcee5b9a96a8425643fe5
#
_entry.id   1e4d532ef87fcee5b9a96a8425643fe5
#
_cell.length_a   1.000
_cell.length_b   1.000
_cell.length_c   1.000
_cell.angle_alpha   90.00
_cell.angle_beta   90.00
_cell.angle_gamma   90.00
#
_symmetry.space_group_name_H-M   'P 1'
#
loop_
_entity.id
_entity.type
_entity.pdbx_description
1 polymer ?
#
loop_
_entity_poly.entity_id
_entity_poly.type
_entity_poly.pdbx_seq_one_letter_code
_entity_poly.pdbx_strand_id
1 'polypeptide(L)'
;ITITIAGTYVIGVTVRFNSSASDRIQLSILNGATVIADLVEVPAQGLHTASVATVYRFATTGDTLGVNANDLGSTNEINSAAEFSPIFWGYRIGPP
;
A
#
# COMPACT_ATOMS: atom_id res chain seq x y z
N ILE A 1 8.98 7.41 -0.41
CA ILE A 1 9.22 7.73 -1.84
C ILE A 1 8.81 9.17 -2.10
N THR A 2 9.69 9.95 -2.65
CA THR A 2 9.43 11.33 -3.04
C THR A 2 9.32 11.44 -4.56
N ILE A 3 8.30 12.13 -5.03
CA ILE A 3 8.09 12.36 -6.47
C ILE A 3 9.03 13.47 -6.93
N THR A 4 9.98 13.11 -7.77
CA THR A 4 10.99 14.06 -8.30
C THR A 4 10.70 14.50 -9.73
N ILE A 5 9.82 13.83 -10.43
CA ILE A 5 9.37 14.18 -11.79
C ILE A 5 7.85 14.19 -11.78
N ALA A 6 7.26 15.33 -12.12
CA ALA A 6 5.80 15.43 -12.25
C ALA A 6 5.30 14.48 -13.35
N GLY A 7 4.13 13.95 -13.18
CA GLY A 7 3.57 13.02 -14.15
C GLY A 7 2.43 12.18 -13.59
N THR A 8 1.93 11.30 -14.44
CA THR A 8 0.95 10.29 -14.05
C THR A 8 1.67 8.97 -13.82
N TYR A 9 1.37 8.35 -12.68
CA TYR A 9 2.06 7.16 -12.21
C TYR A 9 1.06 6.04 -11.94
N VAL A 10 1.51 4.81 -12.15
CA VAL A 10 0.93 3.62 -11.49
C VAL A 10 1.72 3.38 -10.22
N ILE A 11 1.02 3.23 -9.12
CA ILE A 11 1.62 3.01 -7.80
C ILE A 11 0.93 1.82 -7.17
N GLY A 12 1.71 0.93 -6.58
CA GLY A 12 1.16 -0.24 -5.92
C GLY A 12 1.96 -0.64 -4.72
N VAL A 13 1.30 -1.37 -3.84
CA VAL A 13 1.91 -1.97 -2.66
C VAL A 13 1.34 -3.36 -2.45
N THR A 14 2.20 -4.28 -2.05
CA THR A 14 1.83 -5.64 -1.70
C THR A 14 2.42 -5.93 -0.33
N VAL A 15 1.58 -6.39 0.59
CA VAL A 15 1.96 -6.75 1.96
C VAL A 15 1.37 -8.10 2.29
N ARG A 16 2.14 -8.92 2.97
CA ARG A 16 1.67 -10.20 3.47
C ARG A 16 1.42 -10.09 4.97
N PHE A 17 0.20 -10.38 5.37
CA PHE A 17 -0.21 -10.42 6.76
C PHE A 17 -0.25 -11.85 7.26
N ASN A 18 0.09 -12.04 8.53
CA ASN A 18 -0.24 -13.24 9.28
C ASN A 18 -1.43 -12.90 10.16
N SER A 19 -2.61 -13.34 9.77
CA SER A 19 -3.86 -12.86 10.35
C SER A 19 -4.56 -13.90 11.18
N SER A 20 -5.27 -13.44 12.20
CA SER A 20 -6.25 -14.22 12.94
C SER A 20 -7.60 -14.17 12.22
N ALA A 21 -8.37 -15.23 12.35
CA ALA A 21 -9.71 -15.26 11.79
C ALA A 21 -10.56 -14.11 12.36
N SER A 22 -11.38 -13.51 11.53
CA SER A 22 -12.30 -12.41 11.81
C SER A 22 -11.68 -11.03 12.04
N ASP A 23 -10.37 -10.88 12.09
CA ASP A 23 -9.74 -9.56 12.13
C ASP A 23 -9.78 -8.91 10.74
N ARG A 24 -9.88 -7.60 10.72
CA ARG A 24 -9.82 -6.84 9.48
C ARG A 24 -8.44 -6.23 9.30
N ILE A 25 -8.01 -6.15 8.07
CA ILE A 25 -6.78 -5.45 7.68
C ILE A 25 -7.10 -4.27 6.78
N GLN A 26 -6.25 -3.27 6.84
CA GLN A 26 -6.31 -2.11 5.96
C GLN A 26 -4.94 -1.87 5.35
N LEU A 27 -4.91 -1.65 4.05
CA LEU A 27 -3.71 -1.32 3.32
C LEU A 27 -3.99 -0.08 2.49
N SER A 28 -3.23 0.98 2.72
CA SER A 28 -3.46 2.27 2.08
C SER A 28 -2.19 2.84 1.49
N ILE A 29 -2.33 3.56 0.39
CA ILE A 29 -1.28 4.42 -0.15
C ILE A 29 -1.68 5.86 0.13
N LEU A 30 -0.72 6.65 0.65
CA LEU A 30 -0.96 8.04 1.00
C LEU A 30 -0.04 8.96 0.21
N ASN A 31 -0.58 10.11 -0.15
CA ASN A 31 0.20 11.27 -0.58
C ASN A 31 0.17 12.28 0.58
N GLY A 32 1.27 12.36 1.32
CA GLY A 32 1.27 13.08 2.59
C GLY A 32 0.25 12.49 3.55
N ALA A 33 -0.74 13.28 3.94
CA ALA A 33 -1.83 12.84 4.80
C ALA A 33 -3.07 12.37 4.03
N THR A 34 -3.07 12.46 2.69
CA THR A 34 -4.22 12.12 1.85
C THR A 34 -4.16 10.67 1.41
N VAL A 35 -5.20 9.91 1.67
CA VAL A 35 -5.33 8.54 1.18
C VAL A 35 -5.67 8.57 -0.30
N ILE A 36 -4.85 7.96 -1.13
CA ILE A 36 -5.06 7.90 -2.58
C ILE A 36 -5.43 6.50 -3.09
N ALA A 37 -5.25 5.48 -2.27
CA ALA A 37 -5.74 4.13 -2.52
C ALA A 37 -5.95 3.43 -1.19
N ASP A 38 -6.98 2.62 -1.10
CA ASP A 38 -7.37 1.99 0.15
C ASP A 38 -7.97 0.61 -0.10
N LEU A 39 -7.59 -0.34 0.75
CA LEU A 39 -8.13 -1.69 0.77
C LEU A 39 -8.47 -2.07 2.20
N VAL A 40 -9.69 -2.50 2.44
CA VAL A 40 -10.12 -3.08 3.71
C VAL A 40 -10.72 -4.44 3.44
N GLU A 41 -10.23 -5.46 4.11
CA GLU A 41 -10.75 -6.82 3.94
C GLU A 41 -10.63 -7.64 5.23
N VAL A 42 -11.39 -8.73 5.29
CA VAL A 42 -11.29 -9.75 6.33
C VAL A 42 -10.57 -10.95 5.72
N PRO A 43 -9.28 -11.13 6.01
CA PRO A 43 -8.53 -12.25 5.47
C PRO A 43 -8.92 -13.56 6.14
N ALA A 44 -8.66 -14.67 5.45
CA ALA A 44 -8.70 -15.97 6.09
C ALA A 44 -7.58 -16.07 7.13
N GLN A 45 -7.77 -16.94 8.13
CA GLN A 45 -6.75 -17.19 9.13
C GLN A 45 -5.46 -17.70 8.49
N GLY A 46 -4.32 -17.21 8.97
CA GLY A 46 -2.99 -17.56 8.50
C GLY A 46 -2.40 -16.48 7.60
N LEU A 47 -1.60 -16.90 6.64
CA LEU A 47 -0.90 -15.97 5.75
C LEU A 47 -1.84 -15.47 4.65
N HIS A 48 -1.89 -14.16 4.50
CA HIS A 48 -2.73 -13.50 3.52
C HIS A 48 -1.96 -12.39 2.83
N THR A 49 -1.96 -12.40 1.50
CA THR A 49 -1.32 -11.36 0.69
C THR A 49 -2.36 -10.34 0.27
N ALA A 50 -2.14 -9.09 0.66
CA ALA A 50 -2.99 -7.96 0.28
C ALA A 50 -2.23 -7.06 -0.67
N SER A 51 -2.91 -6.60 -1.70
CA SER A 51 -2.33 -5.69 -2.69
C SER A 51 -3.32 -4.59 -3.02
N VAL A 52 -2.81 -3.37 -3.19
CA VAL A 52 -3.60 -2.26 -3.69
C VAL A 52 -2.76 -1.46 -4.68
N ALA A 53 -3.39 -0.97 -5.73
CA ALA A 53 -2.73 -0.16 -6.73
C ALA A 53 -3.67 0.93 -7.21
N THR A 54 -3.09 2.03 -7.68
CA THR A 54 -3.84 3.14 -8.25
C THR A 54 -3.05 3.84 -9.34
N VAL A 55 -3.76 4.56 -10.19
CA VAL A 55 -3.18 5.53 -11.10
C VAL A 55 -3.40 6.91 -10.49
N TYR A 56 -2.34 7.68 -10.35
CA TYR A 56 -2.41 8.98 -9.72
C TYR A 56 -1.56 10.01 -10.46
N ARG A 57 -2.09 11.21 -10.57
CA ARG A 57 -1.41 12.31 -11.24
C ARG A 57 -0.76 13.24 -10.22
N PHE A 58 0.55 13.42 -10.37
CA PHE A 58 1.32 14.41 -9.60
C PHE A 58 1.58 15.61 -10.50
N ALA A 59 0.87 16.69 -10.26
CA ALA A 59 1.00 17.92 -11.06
C ALA A 59 2.34 18.64 -10.84
N THR A 60 2.96 18.42 -9.67
CA THR A 60 4.22 19.03 -9.26
C THR A 60 5.12 18.00 -8.62
N THR A 61 6.38 18.37 -8.42
CA THR A 61 7.34 17.54 -7.67
C THR A 61 7.26 17.81 -6.17
N GLY A 62 7.83 16.94 -5.37
CA GLY A 62 7.99 17.13 -3.93
C GLY A 62 6.99 16.35 -3.08
N ASP A 63 5.95 15.81 -3.68
CA ASP A 63 5.00 14.96 -2.94
C ASP A 63 5.70 13.70 -2.43
N THR A 64 5.38 13.33 -1.19
CA THR A 64 5.95 12.13 -0.55
C THR A 64 4.87 11.08 -0.39
N LEU A 65 5.14 9.91 -0.97
CA LEU A 65 4.24 8.76 -0.86
C LEU A 65 4.60 7.92 0.36
N GLY A 66 3.59 7.45 1.03
CA GLY A 66 3.71 6.53 2.16
C GLY A 66 2.72 5.38 2.05
N VAL A 67 2.94 4.38 2.89
CA VAL A 67 2.07 3.22 3.01
C VAL A 67 1.64 3.09 4.45
N ASN A 68 0.35 2.86 4.65
CA ASN A 68 -0.19 2.49 5.95
C ASN A 68 -0.74 1.06 5.85
N ALA A 69 -0.12 0.16 6.60
CA ALA A 69 -0.60 -1.21 6.75
C ALA A 69 -1.10 -1.35 8.18
N ASN A 70 -2.40 -1.49 8.35
CA ASN A 70 -3.04 -1.38 9.64
C ASN A 70 -3.87 -2.62 9.95
N ASP A 71 -3.80 -3.05 11.20
CA ASP A 71 -4.66 -4.07 11.75
C ASP A 71 -5.84 -3.39 12.45
N LEU A 72 -7.04 -3.62 11.92
CA LEU A 72 -8.27 -3.10 12.52
C LEU A 72 -8.84 -4.06 13.57
N GLY A 73 -8.24 -5.25 13.71
CA GLY A 73 -8.45 -6.16 14.83
C GLY A 73 -7.33 -6.01 15.85
N SER A 74 -6.85 -7.09 16.43
CA SER A 74 -5.88 -6.99 17.52
C SER A 74 -4.59 -7.79 17.33
N THR A 75 -4.49 -8.66 16.33
CA THR A 75 -3.42 -9.66 16.30
C THR A 75 -2.81 -9.94 14.94
N ASN A 76 -3.12 -9.14 13.92
CA ASN A 76 -2.52 -9.32 12.61
C ASN A 76 -1.09 -8.76 12.60
N GLU A 77 -0.21 -9.44 11.92
CA GLU A 77 1.19 -9.06 11.77
C GLU A 77 1.56 -8.95 10.31
N ILE A 78 2.52 -8.09 9.99
CA ILE A 78 3.13 -8.06 8.67
C ILE A 78 4.20 -9.14 8.63
N ASN A 79 4.10 -10.04 7.66
CA ASN A 79 5.14 -11.04 7.42
C ASN A 79 6.23 -10.41 6.56
N SER A 80 7.44 -10.33 7.12
CA SER A 80 8.61 -9.76 6.47
C SER A 80 9.69 -10.82 6.14
N ALA A 81 9.31 -12.09 6.04
CA ALA A 81 10.22 -13.13 5.57
C ALA A 81 10.75 -12.78 4.18
N ALA A 82 11.98 -13.18 3.87
CA ALA A 82 12.70 -12.74 2.68
C ALA A 82 11.94 -12.96 1.37
N GLU A 83 11.23 -14.08 1.23
CA GLU A 83 10.42 -14.39 0.05
C GLU A 83 9.07 -13.67 -0.02
N PHE A 84 8.68 -12.97 1.05
CA PHE A 84 7.39 -12.30 1.16
C PHE A 84 7.50 -10.90 1.74
N SER A 85 8.66 -10.27 1.63
CA SER A 85 8.85 -8.91 2.11
C SER A 85 7.85 -7.95 1.49
N PRO A 86 7.37 -6.93 2.23
CA PRO A 86 6.52 -5.91 1.66
C PRO A 86 7.19 -5.23 0.47
N ILE A 87 6.41 -4.98 -0.58
CA ILE A 87 6.89 -4.35 -1.81
C ILE A 87 6.07 -3.10 -2.07
N PHE A 88 6.75 -1.95 -2.17
CA PHE A 88 6.17 -0.70 -2.59
C PHE A 88 6.84 -0.28 -3.89
N TRP A 89 6.03 -0.07 -4.95
CA TRP A 89 6.53 0.16 -6.29
C TRP A 89 5.72 1.22 -7.01
N GLY A 90 6.31 1.79 -8.03
CA GLY A 90 5.62 2.72 -8.90
C GLY A 90 6.45 3.04 -10.13
N TYR A 91 5.78 3.50 -11.18
CA TYR A 91 6.43 3.97 -12.38
C TYR A 91 5.57 5.00 -13.11
N ARG A 92 6.25 5.92 -13.80
CA ARG A 92 5.59 6.97 -14.57
C ARG A 92 5.05 6.42 -15.88
N ILE A 93 3.80 6.74 -16.18
CA ILE A 93 3.13 6.28 -17.41
C ILE A 93 2.70 7.41 -18.33
N GLY A 94 2.80 8.66 -17.90
CA GLY A 94 2.35 9.78 -18.72
C GLY A 94 2.74 11.14 -18.16
N PRO A 95 2.40 12.22 -18.85
CA PRO A 95 2.68 13.58 -18.43
C PRO A 95 1.87 13.97 -17.20
N PRO A 96 2.25 15.07 -16.55
CA PRO A 96 1.47 15.60 -15.45
C PRO A 96 0.10 16.13 -15.88
#